data_f730be8017d8c04b11340452d015eea2
#
_entry.id   f730be8017d8c04b11340452d015eea2
#
_cell.length_a   1.000
_cell.length_b   1.000
_cell.length_c   1.000
_cell.angle_alpha   90.00
_cell.angle_beta   90.00
_cell.angle_gamma   90.00
#
_symmetry.space_group_name_H-M   'P 1'
#
loop_
_entity.id
_entity.type
_entity.pdbx_description
1 polymer ?
#
loop_
_entity_poly.entity_id
_entity_poly.type
_entity_poly.pdbx_seq_one_letter_code
_entity_poly.pdbx_strand_id
1 'polypeptide(L)'
;GQNHNGSVDIAKLIVDLVSRPVREEVFNIELRPMDAVKLTKRDLNEELTDSQMNRPYDSPHSFGRTYGEHRSFLELTDEEHFEVYRHAKSLGLDFVETLCSKGCLSLLKLFTPDRLKVASRDLTNLPLLEVMAETKIPIILSTGMAGRKELDDALEVITRYHNNISILHCVSQYPTQPDNLNLKTITYLKQHYGQYCIGFSDHTIGIAA
;
A
#
# COMPACT_ATOMS: atom_id res chain seq x y z
N GLY A 1 -0.42 4.80 -2.46
CA GLY A 1 0.40 5.50 -3.42
C GLY A 1 0.52 6.96 -3.12
N GLN A 2 1.33 7.62 -3.89
CA GLN A 2 1.58 9.06 -3.79
C GLN A 2 1.43 9.73 -5.16
N ASN A 3 0.63 9.14 -6.03
CA ASN A 3 0.34 9.68 -7.37
C ASN A 3 -0.47 10.98 -7.31
N HIS A 4 -0.97 11.33 -6.13
CA HIS A 4 -1.65 12.59 -5.84
C HIS A 4 -0.68 13.78 -5.70
N ASN A 5 0.63 13.57 -5.70
CA ASN A 5 1.65 14.64 -5.61
C ASN A 5 1.42 15.62 -4.46
N GLY A 6 1.00 15.15 -3.29
CA GLY A 6 0.71 15.98 -2.12
C GLY A 6 -0.60 16.80 -2.23
N SER A 7 -1.49 16.49 -3.18
CA SER A 7 -2.75 17.23 -3.40
C SER A 7 -3.95 16.34 -3.12
N VAL A 8 -4.83 16.80 -2.23
CA VAL A 8 -6.13 16.18 -1.95
C VAL A 8 -7.03 16.18 -3.18
N ASP A 9 -7.03 17.28 -3.96
CA ASP A 9 -7.87 17.38 -5.15
C ASP A 9 -7.46 16.35 -6.21
N ILE A 10 -6.14 16.15 -6.41
CA ILE A 10 -5.65 15.10 -7.31
C ILE A 10 -5.98 13.72 -6.75
N ALA A 11 -5.87 13.52 -5.43
CA ALA A 11 -6.25 12.24 -4.81
C ALA A 11 -7.74 11.93 -5.06
N LYS A 12 -8.63 12.89 -4.87
CA LYS A 12 -10.08 12.75 -5.15
C LYS A 12 -10.35 12.51 -6.63
N LEU A 13 -9.66 13.22 -7.52
CA LEU A 13 -9.79 13.00 -8.98
C LEU A 13 -9.40 11.56 -9.35
N ILE A 14 -8.33 11.01 -8.78
CA ILE A 14 -7.97 9.61 -8.99
C ILE A 14 -9.08 8.68 -8.48
N VAL A 15 -9.65 8.95 -7.32
CA VAL A 15 -10.79 8.18 -6.77
C VAL A 15 -11.99 8.23 -7.71
N ASP A 16 -12.34 9.41 -8.24
CA ASP A 16 -13.42 9.56 -9.21
C ASP A 16 -13.20 8.76 -10.48
N LEU A 17 -11.96 8.79 -11.01
CA LEU A 17 -11.61 8.07 -12.23
C LEU A 17 -11.73 6.55 -12.06
N VAL A 18 -11.29 6.00 -10.94
CA VAL A 18 -11.29 4.55 -10.71
C VAL A 18 -12.64 4.02 -10.22
N SER A 19 -13.55 4.90 -9.78
CA SER A 19 -14.92 4.54 -9.38
C SER A 19 -15.87 4.27 -10.56
N ARG A 20 -15.41 4.53 -11.79
CA ARG A 20 -16.22 4.40 -13.02
C ARG A 20 -15.64 3.33 -13.93
N PRO A 21 -16.49 2.66 -14.76
CA PRO A 21 -15.98 1.79 -15.80
C PRO A 21 -15.15 2.62 -16.80
N VAL A 22 -14.05 2.04 -17.28
CA VAL A 22 -13.16 2.66 -18.26
C VAL A 22 -13.13 1.79 -19.51
N ARG A 23 -13.43 2.40 -20.68
CA ARG A 23 -13.25 1.73 -21.96
C ARG A 23 -11.77 1.79 -22.36
N GLU A 24 -11.17 0.63 -22.47
CA GLU A 24 -9.82 0.47 -22.99
C GLU A 24 -9.91 0.27 -24.50
N GLU A 25 -9.35 1.21 -25.29
CA GLU A 25 -9.57 1.26 -26.75
C GLU A 25 -8.69 0.28 -27.53
N VAL A 26 -7.47 -0.02 -27.03
CA VAL A 26 -6.51 -0.89 -27.74
C VAL A 26 -7.06 -2.32 -27.85
N PHE A 27 -7.61 -2.85 -26.77
CA PHE A 27 -8.21 -4.19 -26.74
C PHE A 27 -9.73 -4.18 -26.90
N ASN A 28 -10.33 -2.97 -27.04
CA ASN A 28 -11.78 -2.78 -27.11
C ASN A 28 -12.55 -3.50 -25.99
N ILE A 29 -12.05 -3.37 -24.76
CA ILE A 29 -12.67 -3.95 -23.56
C ILE A 29 -13.16 -2.86 -22.63
N GLU A 30 -14.20 -3.14 -21.86
CA GLU A 30 -14.64 -2.31 -20.76
C GLU A 30 -14.09 -2.86 -19.45
N LEU A 31 -13.25 -2.06 -18.80
CA LEU A 31 -12.72 -2.35 -17.47
C LEU A 31 -13.76 -1.94 -16.43
N ARG A 32 -14.11 -2.86 -15.55
CA ARG A 32 -15.01 -2.54 -14.42
C ARG A 32 -14.37 -1.51 -13.47
N PRO A 33 -15.19 -0.80 -12.69
CA PRO A 33 -14.67 0.04 -11.59
C PRO A 33 -13.78 -0.74 -10.65
N MET A 34 -12.88 -0.06 -9.97
CA MET A 34 -12.08 -0.67 -8.91
C MET A 34 -12.96 -0.93 -7.68
N ASP A 35 -12.62 -1.97 -6.92
CA ASP A 35 -13.32 -2.29 -5.68
C ASP A 35 -12.81 -1.44 -4.51
N ALA A 36 -11.55 -0.98 -4.57
CA ALA A 36 -10.91 -0.24 -3.50
C ALA A 36 -9.86 0.77 -4.01
N VAL A 37 -9.62 1.79 -3.21
CA VAL A 37 -8.48 2.69 -3.36
C VAL A 37 -7.56 2.61 -2.14
N LYS A 38 -6.27 2.92 -2.35
CA LYS A 38 -5.27 2.83 -1.27
C LYS A 38 -4.40 4.08 -1.21
N LEU A 39 -4.31 4.66 -0.01
CA LEU A 39 -3.32 5.67 0.33
C LEU A 39 -2.18 5.08 1.19
N THR A 40 -1.19 5.92 1.46
CA THR A 40 -0.04 5.55 2.28
C THR A 40 0.25 6.71 3.23
N LYS A 41 0.17 6.46 4.51
CA LYS A 41 0.54 7.40 5.58
C LYS A 41 1.94 7.09 6.07
N ARG A 42 2.74 8.14 6.22
CA ARG A 42 4.10 8.08 6.75
C ARG A 42 4.28 9.05 7.89
N ASP A 43 5.10 8.69 8.84
CA ASP A 43 5.72 9.59 9.78
C ASP A 43 7.22 9.64 9.46
N LEU A 44 7.66 10.72 8.83
CA LEU A 44 9.04 10.83 8.36
C LEU A 44 10.04 10.89 9.51
N ASN A 45 9.63 11.34 10.69
CA ASN A 45 10.50 11.37 11.88
C ASN A 45 10.75 9.97 12.45
N GLU A 46 9.78 9.05 12.28
CA GLU A 46 9.95 7.65 12.67
C GLU A 46 10.63 6.80 11.60
N GLU A 47 10.53 7.20 10.32
CA GLU A 47 11.02 6.41 9.19
C GLU A 47 12.42 6.79 8.72
N LEU A 48 12.82 8.04 8.88
CA LEU A 48 14.05 8.57 8.28
C LEU A 48 14.98 9.11 9.36
N THR A 49 16.26 8.80 9.23
CA THR A 49 17.31 9.45 10.03
C THR A 49 17.58 10.86 9.51
N ASP A 50 18.18 11.72 10.33
CA ASP A 50 18.59 13.07 9.92
C ASP A 50 19.48 13.06 8.66
N SER A 51 20.36 12.07 8.56
CA SER A 51 21.21 11.88 7.39
C SER A 51 20.41 11.60 6.11
N GLN A 52 19.35 10.81 6.23
CA GLN A 52 18.46 10.52 5.08
C GLN A 52 17.58 11.73 4.74
N MET A 53 17.06 12.43 5.75
CA MET A 53 16.26 13.65 5.56
C MET A 53 17.06 14.73 4.80
N ASN A 54 18.34 14.92 5.16
CA ASN A 54 19.20 15.95 4.57
C ASN A 54 19.94 15.50 3.31
N ARG A 55 19.76 14.25 2.88
CA ARG A 55 20.41 13.72 1.68
C ARG A 55 19.95 14.51 0.44
N PRO A 56 20.87 15.05 -0.40
CA PRO A 56 20.50 15.66 -1.66
C PRO A 56 19.69 14.72 -2.53
N TYR A 57 18.61 15.23 -3.12
CA TYR A 57 17.72 14.45 -3.97
C TYR A 57 17.59 15.12 -5.34
N ASP A 58 18.48 14.73 -6.25
CA ASP A 58 18.50 15.20 -7.64
C ASP A 58 17.72 14.19 -8.52
N SER A 59 16.50 14.56 -8.86
CA SER A 59 15.62 13.76 -9.69
C SER A 59 14.70 14.69 -10.49
N PRO A 60 14.36 14.39 -11.75
CA PRO A 60 13.40 15.16 -12.54
C PRO A 60 11.98 15.19 -11.91
N HIS A 61 11.71 14.29 -10.95
CA HIS A 61 10.45 14.23 -10.21
C HIS A 61 10.60 14.72 -8.75
N SER A 62 11.67 15.47 -8.43
CA SER A 62 11.87 15.99 -7.09
C SER A 62 10.94 17.17 -6.81
N PHE A 63 10.34 17.18 -5.61
CA PHE A 63 9.58 18.30 -5.04
C PHE A 63 10.38 19.06 -3.96
N GLY A 64 11.71 18.93 -3.94
CA GLY A 64 12.58 19.59 -2.98
C GLY A 64 14.06 19.35 -3.29
N ARG A 65 14.93 20.01 -2.56
CA ARG A 65 16.40 19.86 -2.72
C ARG A 65 16.95 18.65 -1.99
N THR A 66 16.27 18.25 -0.92
CA THR A 66 16.61 17.07 -0.12
C THR A 66 15.54 15.99 -0.23
N TYR A 67 15.91 14.77 0.15
CA TYR A 67 14.96 13.66 0.19
C TYR A 67 13.83 13.92 1.20
N GLY A 68 14.16 14.52 2.34
CA GLY A 68 13.17 14.91 3.35
C GLY A 68 12.17 15.95 2.83
N GLU A 69 12.64 17.01 2.16
CA GLU A 69 11.76 18.01 1.55
C GLU A 69 10.82 17.38 0.51
N HIS A 70 11.39 16.55 -0.38
CA HIS A 70 10.60 15.81 -1.39
C HIS A 70 9.52 14.93 -0.73
N ARG A 71 9.89 14.20 0.33
CA ARG A 71 8.95 13.31 1.03
C ARG A 71 7.88 14.11 1.77
N SER A 72 8.26 15.18 2.46
CA SER A 72 7.32 16.04 3.20
C SER A 72 6.29 16.69 2.28
N PHE A 73 6.70 17.10 1.08
CA PHE A 73 5.77 17.64 0.08
C PHE A 73 4.69 16.65 -0.36
N LEU A 74 5.03 15.37 -0.38
CA LEU A 74 4.12 14.31 -0.84
C LEU A 74 3.16 13.80 0.25
N GLU A 75 3.40 14.12 1.52
CA GLU A 75 2.54 13.63 2.60
C GLU A 75 1.27 14.47 2.73
N LEU A 76 0.16 13.79 2.90
CA LEU A 76 -1.12 14.38 3.29
C LEU A 76 -1.25 14.40 4.82
N THR A 77 -1.95 15.39 5.36
CA THR A 77 -2.31 15.42 6.78
C THR A 77 -3.32 14.33 7.13
N ASP A 78 -3.57 14.10 8.41
CA ASP A 78 -4.56 13.12 8.85
C ASP A 78 -5.98 13.53 8.42
N GLU A 79 -6.29 14.82 8.46
CA GLU A 79 -7.54 15.41 8.01
C GLU A 79 -7.73 15.24 6.50
N GLU A 80 -6.67 15.42 5.71
CA GLU A 80 -6.70 15.21 4.26
C GLU A 80 -6.90 13.74 3.89
N HIS A 81 -6.27 12.79 4.62
CA HIS A 81 -6.57 11.36 4.48
C HIS A 81 -8.05 11.08 4.78
N PHE A 82 -8.59 11.65 5.85
CA PHE A 82 -10.01 11.50 6.19
C PHE A 82 -10.93 12.08 5.11
N GLU A 83 -10.56 13.20 4.50
CA GLU A 83 -11.32 13.80 3.41
C GLU A 83 -11.38 12.87 2.19
N VAL A 84 -10.25 12.28 1.78
CA VAL A 84 -10.20 11.31 0.67
C VAL A 84 -10.95 10.02 1.04
N TYR A 85 -10.82 9.54 2.28
CA TYR A 85 -11.60 8.40 2.79
C TYR A 85 -13.10 8.62 2.62
N ARG A 86 -13.63 9.74 3.13
CA ARG A 86 -15.05 10.06 3.01
C ARG A 86 -15.51 10.12 1.55
N HIS A 87 -14.67 10.70 0.68
CA HIS A 87 -14.96 10.78 -0.75
C HIS A 87 -15.04 9.38 -1.38
N ALA A 88 -14.07 8.52 -1.12
CA ALA A 88 -14.07 7.15 -1.61
C ALA A 88 -15.30 6.36 -1.12
N LYS A 89 -15.65 6.48 0.17
CA LYS A 89 -16.85 5.82 0.73
C LYS A 89 -18.14 6.33 0.11
N SER A 90 -18.23 7.62 -0.24
CA SER A 90 -19.40 8.18 -0.92
C SER A 90 -19.62 7.63 -2.33
N LEU A 91 -18.57 7.11 -2.96
CA LEU A 91 -18.60 6.44 -4.27
C LEU A 91 -18.69 4.90 -4.17
N GLY A 92 -18.86 4.37 -2.97
CA GLY A 92 -19.00 2.93 -2.73
C GLY A 92 -17.70 2.13 -2.78
N LEU A 93 -16.54 2.78 -2.78
CA LEU A 93 -15.23 2.12 -2.79
C LEU A 93 -14.80 1.72 -1.37
N ASP A 94 -14.15 0.57 -1.24
CA ASP A 94 -13.37 0.26 -0.05
C ASP A 94 -12.12 1.15 0.02
N PHE A 95 -11.71 1.46 1.24
CA PHE A 95 -10.53 2.27 1.49
C PHE A 95 -9.47 1.48 2.24
N VAL A 96 -8.28 1.43 1.67
CA VAL A 96 -7.13 0.72 2.23
C VAL A 96 -6.08 1.73 2.64
N GLU A 97 -5.53 1.58 3.85
CA GLU A 97 -4.46 2.45 4.32
C GLU A 97 -3.17 1.65 4.56
N THR A 98 -2.07 2.13 3.99
CA THR A 98 -0.73 1.62 4.33
C THR A 98 -0.15 2.51 5.41
N LEU A 99 0.05 1.97 6.61
CA LEU A 99 0.71 2.65 7.72
C LEU A 99 2.18 2.22 7.75
N CYS A 100 3.09 3.19 7.65
CA CYS A 100 4.51 2.90 7.51
C CYS A 100 5.29 2.93 8.83
N SER A 101 4.65 3.37 9.91
CA SER A 101 5.22 3.39 11.26
C SER A 101 4.12 3.38 12.33
N LYS A 102 4.51 3.24 13.60
CA LYS A 102 3.55 3.23 14.72
C LYS A 102 2.83 4.57 14.90
N GLY A 103 3.53 5.68 14.70
CA GLY A 103 2.94 7.03 14.78
C GLY A 103 1.78 7.22 13.81
N CYS A 104 1.82 6.56 12.65
CA CYS A 104 0.75 6.62 11.67
C CYS A 104 -0.59 6.03 12.15
N LEU A 105 -0.62 5.25 13.24
CA LEU A 105 -1.86 4.74 13.81
C LEU A 105 -2.74 5.85 14.40
N SER A 106 -2.21 7.06 14.60
CA SER A 106 -3.00 8.23 14.98
C SER A 106 -4.17 8.48 14.03
N LEU A 107 -3.99 8.16 12.75
CA LEU A 107 -5.00 8.26 11.70
C LEU A 107 -6.29 7.49 12.03
N LEU A 108 -6.16 6.35 12.73
CA LEU A 108 -7.29 5.51 13.11
C LEU A 108 -8.20 6.14 14.16
N LYS A 109 -7.80 7.27 14.77
CA LYS A 109 -8.68 8.08 15.63
C LYS A 109 -9.72 8.87 14.85
N LEU A 110 -9.47 9.15 13.57
CA LEU A 110 -10.37 9.89 12.69
C LEU A 110 -11.32 8.98 11.92
N PHE A 111 -10.82 7.82 11.46
CA PHE A 111 -11.62 6.85 10.72
C PHE A 111 -11.03 5.45 10.78
N THR A 112 -11.84 4.46 10.45
CA THR A 112 -11.40 3.07 10.32
C THR A 112 -11.40 2.68 8.85
N PRO A 113 -10.23 2.43 8.23
CA PRO A 113 -10.17 1.92 6.87
C PRO A 113 -10.73 0.48 6.81
N ASP A 114 -11.19 0.07 5.62
CA ASP A 114 -11.72 -1.28 5.44
C ASP A 114 -10.61 -2.35 5.57
N ARG A 115 -9.35 -1.98 5.24
CA ARG A 115 -8.17 -2.84 5.42
C ARG A 115 -6.92 -2.00 5.68
N LEU A 116 -5.99 -2.58 6.43
CA LEU A 116 -4.62 -2.08 6.56
C LEU A 116 -3.71 -2.86 5.62
N LYS A 117 -2.76 -2.17 4.97
CA LYS A 117 -1.74 -2.80 4.13
C LYS A 117 -0.37 -2.67 4.74
N VAL A 118 0.36 -3.77 4.76
CA VAL A 118 1.79 -3.82 5.10
C VAL A 118 2.58 -3.81 3.79
N ALA A 119 3.44 -2.82 3.61
CA ALA A 119 4.36 -2.77 2.47
C ALA A 119 5.41 -3.87 2.59
N SER A 120 5.96 -4.33 1.46
CA SER A 120 6.98 -5.40 1.45
C SER A 120 8.17 -5.12 2.36
N ARG A 121 8.61 -3.85 2.44
CA ARG A 121 9.72 -3.42 3.29
C ARG A 121 9.43 -3.54 4.80
N ASP A 122 8.15 -3.52 5.16
CA ASP A 122 7.71 -3.50 6.56
C ASP A 122 7.26 -4.88 7.05
N LEU A 123 7.33 -5.92 6.20
CA LEU A 123 6.91 -7.28 6.57
C LEU A 123 7.72 -7.83 7.76
N THR A 124 8.98 -7.44 7.90
CA THR A 124 9.86 -7.85 9.00
C THR A 124 9.78 -6.90 10.21
N ASN A 125 8.98 -5.84 10.14
CA ASN A 125 8.78 -4.90 11.24
C ASN A 125 7.72 -5.47 12.23
N LEU A 126 8.07 -6.55 12.91
CA LEU A 126 7.15 -7.25 13.82
C LEU A 126 6.48 -6.34 14.85
N PRO A 127 7.16 -5.34 15.46
CA PRO A 127 6.51 -4.40 16.36
C PRO A 127 5.44 -3.52 15.71
N LEU A 128 5.55 -3.21 14.41
CA LEU A 128 4.50 -2.51 13.67
C LEU A 128 3.34 -3.46 13.36
N LEU A 129 3.64 -4.69 12.94
CA LEU A 129 2.62 -5.70 12.66
C LEU A 129 1.76 -6.01 13.89
N GLU A 130 2.38 -6.07 15.08
CA GLU A 130 1.69 -6.32 16.33
C GLU A 130 0.63 -5.24 16.61
N VAL A 131 1.02 -3.96 16.60
CA VAL A 131 0.08 -2.86 16.87
C VAL A 131 -0.98 -2.70 15.77
N MET A 132 -0.66 -3.04 14.52
CA MET A 132 -1.66 -3.10 13.46
C MET A 132 -2.67 -4.23 13.69
N ALA A 133 -2.20 -5.42 14.10
CA ALA A 133 -3.05 -6.58 14.36
C ALA A 133 -3.97 -6.38 15.59
N GLU A 134 -3.51 -5.65 16.61
CA GLU A 134 -4.33 -5.27 17.78
C GLU A 134 -5.60 -4.51 17.40
N THR A 135 -5.58 -3.76 16.29
CA THR A 135 -6.75 -3.03 15.80
C THR A 135 -7.86 -3.96 15.29
N LYS A 136 -7.54 -5.22 14.99
CA LYS A 136 -8.41 -6.23 14.37
C LYS A 136 -8.96 -5.84 13.00
N ILE A 137 -8.45 -4.78 12.39
CA ILE A 137 -8.74 -4.41 11.00
C ILE A 137 -8.08 -5.46 10.09
N PRO A 138 -8.77 -5.94 9.03
CA PRO A 138 -8.18 -6.89 8.09
C PRO A 138 -6.85 -6.42 7.53
N ILE A 139 -5.85 -7.32 7.43
CA ILE A 139 -4.50 -6.98 7.01
C ILE A 139 -4.16 -7.60 5.65
N ILE A 140 -3.54 -6.80 4.78
CA ILE A 140 -2.96 -7.22 3.51
C ILE A 140 -1.44 -7.19 3.64
N LEU A 141 -0.76 -8.32 3.45
CA LEU A 141 0.70 -8.45 3.50
C LEU A 141 1.28 -8.53 2.08
N SER A 142 2.26 -7.68 1.75
CA SER A 142 3.07 -7.81 0.52
C SER A 142 4.41 -8.46 0.82
N THR A 143 4.83 -9.45 -0.01
CA THR A 143 5.99 -10.32 0.27
C THR A 143 7.22 -10.02 -0.59
N GLY A 144 7.28 -8.86 -1.26
CA GLY A 144 8.30 -8.58 -2.29
C GLY A 144 9.73 -8.38 -1.78
N MET A 145 9.96 -8.33 -0.46
CA MET A 145 11.29 -8.16 0.14
C MET A 145 11.56 -9.19 1.25
N ALA A 146 10.82 -10.30 1.27
CA ALA A 146 10.91 -11.29 2.33
C ALA A 146 10.83 -12.70 1.77
N GLY A 147 11.47 -13.64 2.46
CA GLY A 147 11.35 -15.05 2.20
C GLY A 147 10.24 -15.70 3.04
N ARG A 148 10.23 -17.03 3.00
CA ARG A 148 9.22 -17.83 3.71
C ARG A 148 9.29 -17.61 5.23
N LYS A 149 10.51 -17.61 5.79
CA LYS A 149 10.69 -17.47 7.24
C LYS A 149 10.12 -16.16 7.76
N GLU A 150 10.43 -15.06 7.08
CA GLU A 150 9.94 -13.73 7.47
C GLU A 150 8.42 -13.63 7.35
N LEU A 151 7.82 -14.30 6.36
CA LEU A 151 6.36 -14.38 6.24
C LEU A 151 5.75 -15.21 7.38
N ASP A 152 6.35 -16.36 7.72
CA ASP A 152 5.90 -17.20 8.84
C ASP A 152 5.98 -16.42 10.17
N ASP A 153 7.09 -15.70 10.43
CA ASP A 153 7.27 -14.87 11.62
C ASP A 153 6.20 -13.74 11.68
N ALA A 154 5.90 -13.08 10.55
CA ALA A 154 4.88 -12.05 10.45
C ALA A 154 3.48 -12.62 10.74
N LEU A 155 3.15 -13.77 10.16
CA LEU A 155 1.88 -14.46 10.40
C LEU A 155 1.73 -14.91 11.85
N GLU A 156 2.80 -15.39 12.49
CA GLU A 156 2.79 -15.76 13.91
C GLU A 156 2.38 -14.57 14.79
N VAL A 157 2.91 -13.38 14.51
CA VAL A 157 2.56 -12.17 15.28
C VAL A 157 1.10 -11.81 15.05
N ILE A 158 0.64 -11.71 13.80
CA ILE A 158 -0.70 -11.22 13.48
C ILE A 158 -1.78 -12.20 13.96
N THR A 159 -1.56 -13.49 13.81
CA THR A 159 -2.55 -14.52 14.15
C THR A 159 -2.83 -14.64 15.65
N ARG A 160 -2.02 -14.04 16.51
CA ARG A 160 -2.33 -13.89 17.95
C ARG A 160 -3.59 -13.03 18.18
N TYR A 161 -3.95 -12.18 17.22
CA TYR A 161 -5.04 -11.22 17.33
C TYR A 161 -6.23 -11.55 16.42
N HIS A 162 -5.97 -11.93 15.15
CA HIS A 162 -7.00 -12.32 14.18
C HIS A 162 -6.41 -13.06 12.96
N ASN A 163 -7.29 -13.72 12.18
CA ASN A 163 -6.92 -14.47 10.97
C ASN A 163 -7.42 -13.81 9.66
N ASN A 164 -7.92 -12.59 9.72
CA ASN A 164 -8.39 -11.89 8.52
C ASN A 164 -7.19 -11.27 7.78
N ILE A 165 -6.48 -12.11 7.03
CA ILE A 165 -5.21 -11.79 6.37
C ILE A 165 -5.32 -12.13 4.89
N SER A 166 -4.79 -11.25 4.05
CA SER A 166 -4.52 -11.52 2.64
C SER A 166 -3.02 -11.43 2.38
N ILE A 167 -2.46 -12.34 1.58
CA ILE A 167 -1.03 -12.38 1.24
C ILE A 167 -0.89 -12.10 -0.25
N LEU A 168 -0.07 -11.10 -0.60
CA LEU A 168 0.19 -10.74 -1.98
C LEU A 168 1.60 -11.17 -2.40
N HIS A 169 1.68 -11.96 -3.46
CA HIS A 169 2.93 -12.02 -4.22
C HIS A 169 3.28 -10.63 -4.72
N CYS A 170 4.53 -10.25 -4.60
CA CYS A 170 5.01 -8.92 -4.97
C CYS A 170 6.47 -9.01 -5.39
N VAL A 171 6.87 -8.21 -6.37
CA VAL A 171 8.28 -7.99 -6.71
C VAL A 171 8.58 -6.53 -6.49
N SER A 172 9.54 -6.21 -5.60
CA SER A 172 9.91 -4.83 -5.24
C SER A 172 10.87 -4.21 -6.25
N GLN A 173 10.47 -4.24 -7.51
CA GLN A 173 11.14 -3.59 -8.64
C GLN A 173 10.12 -2.67 -9.35
N TYR A 174 10.51 -1.44 -9.66
CA TYR A 174 9.62 -0.40 -10.19
C TYR A 174 10.22 0.25 -11.45
N PRO A 175 9.78 -0.12 -12.68
CA PRO A 175 8.84 -1.19 -12.99
C PRO A 175 9.47 -2.59 -12.88
N THR A 176 8.63 -3.60 -12.60
CA THR A 176 9.05 -5.00 -12.64
C THR A 176 9.25 -5.44 -14.10
N GLN A 177 10.39 -6.05 -14.38
CA GLN A 177 10.62 -6.67 -15.68
C GLN A 177 9.88 -8.00 -15.79
N PRO A 178 9.33 -8.38 -16.96
CA PRO A 178 8.55 -9.62 -17.12
C PRO A 178 9.29 -10.87 -16.64
N ASP A 179 10.59 -10.99 -16.89
CA ASP A 179 11.42 -12.13 -16.49
C ASP A 179 11.57 -12.27 -14.96
N ASN A 180 11.34 -11.18 -14.21
CA ASN A 180 11.44 -11.15 -12.76
C ASN A 180 10.10 -11.37 -12.05
N LEU A 181 8.98 -11.44 -12.78
CA LEU A 181 7.63 -11.53 -12.20
C LEU A 181 7.42 -12.78 -11.32
N ASN A 182 7.99 -13.92 -11.74
CA ASN A 182 7.88 -15.18 -10.99
C ASN A 182 6.43 -15.52 -10.55
N LEU A 183 5.45 -15.36 -11.43
CA LEU A 183 4.01 -15.54 -11.11
C LEU A 183 3.67 -16.93 -10.54
N LYS A 184 4.51 -17.95 -10.78
CA LYS A 184 4.38 -19.27 -10.15
C LYS A 184 4.45 -19.21 -8.61
N THR A 185 5.02 -18.15 -8.03
CA THR A 185 5.00 -17.91 -6.59
C THR A 185 3.57 -17.78 -6.06
N ILE A 186 2.62 -17.31 -6.85
CA ILE A 186 1.19 -17.27 -6.47
C ILE A 186 0.67 -18.69 -6.23
N THR A 187 1.03 -19.64 -7.10
CA THR A 187 0.66 -21.04 -6.92
C THR A 187 1.31 -21.64 -5.66
N TYR A 188 2.59 -21.33 -5.45
CA TYR A 188 3.29 -21.76 -4.23
C TYR A 188 2.61 -21.21 -2.96
N LEU A 189 2.27 -19.93 -2.93
CA LEU A 189 1.56 -19.31 -1.81
C LEU A 189 0.20 -19.95 -1.56
N LYS A 190 -0.57 -20.23 -2.62
CA LYS A 190 -1.86 -20.94 -2.51
C LYS A 190 -1.72 -22.33 -1.93
N GLN A 191 -0.64 -23.05 -2.24
CA GLN A 191 -0.40 -24.40 -1.72
C GLN A 191 0.01 -24.40 -0.24
N HIS A 192 0.79 -23.39 0.20
CA HIS A 192 1.37 -23.38 1.55
C HIS A 192 0.58 -22.51 2.55
N TYR A 193 -0.18 -21.53 2.03
CA TYR A 193 -0.93 -20.54 2.82
C TYR A 193 -2.39 -20.44 2.36
N GLY A 194 -2.95 -21.52 1.84
CA GLY A 194 -4.30 -21.55 1.23
C GLY A 194 -5.45 -21.24 2.20
N GLN A 195 -5.18 -21.17 3.50
CA GLN A 195 -6.16 -20.68 4.50
C GLN A 195 -6.35 -19.17 4.42
N TYR A 196 -5.46 -18.43 3.75
CA TYR A 196 -5.53 -17.00 3.53
C TYR A 196 -5.93 -16.67 2.09
N CYS A 197 -6.45 -15.47 1.86
CA CYS A 197 -6.66 -14.97 0.51
C CYS A 197 -5.31 -14.66 -0.13
N ILE A 198 -5.01 -15.27 -1.29
CA ILE A 198 -3.76 -15.06 -2.03
C ILE A 198 -4.02 -14.19 -3.25
N GLY A 199 -3.22 -13.14 -3.42
CA GLY A 199 -3.30 -12.18 -4.51
C GLY A 199 -1.95 -11.80 -5.08
N PHE A 200 -1.97 -10.76 -5.91
CA PHE A 200 -0.80 -10.21 -6.59
C PHE A 200 -0.75 -8.69 -6.43
N SER A 201 0.42 -8.16 -6.14
CA SER A 201 0.72 -6.72 -6.14
C SER A 201 1.64 -6.44 -7.32
N ASP A 202 1.05 -5.99 -8.41
CA ASP A 202 1.72 -5.76 -9.68
C ASP A 202 2.47 -4.42 -9.70
N HIS A 203 3.67 -4.43 -10.31
CA HIS A 203 4.49 -3.24 -10.57
C HIS A 203 5.03 -3.25 -12.01
N THR A 204 4.41 -3.99 -12.93
CA THR A 204 4.76 -3.98 -14.35
C THR A 204 4.23 -2.73 -15.05
N ILE A 205 4.69 -2.50 -16.27
CA ILE A 205 4.08 -1.51 -17.17
C ILE A 205 2.93 -2.19 -17.93
N GLY A 206 1.78 -1.54 -17.96
CA GLY A 206 0.61 -2.06 -18.66
C GLY A 206 -0.29 -2.91 -17.77
N ILE A 207 -1.11 -3.76 -18.38
CA ILE A 207 -2.18 -4.53 -17.72
C ILE A 207 -2.10 -6.04 -18.05
N ALA A 208 -0.98 -6.50 -18.57
CA ALA A 208 -0.84 -7.88 -19.09
C ALA A 208 -0.37 -8.91 -18.06
N ALA A 209 0.00 -8.50 -16.84
CA ALA A 209 0.52 -9.39 -15.79
C ALA A 209 -0.59 -10.02 -14.94
#